data_ec5b88470df58c8df1feb7af10424958
#
_entry.id   ec5b88470df58c8df1feb7af10424958
#
_cell.length_a   1.000
_cell.length_b   1.000
_cell.length_c   1.000
_cell.angle_alpha   90.00
_cell.angle_beta   90.00
_cell.angle_gamma   90.00
#
_symmetry.space_group_name_H-M   'P 1'
#
loop_
_entity.id
_entity.type
_entity.pdbx_description
1 polymer ?
#
loop_
_entity_poly.entity_id
_entity_poly.type
_entity_poly.pdbx_seq_one_letter_code
_entity_poly.pdbx_strand_id
1 'polypeptide(L)'
;FYYYADILGMMIWCEMPSPYEFKDTTIDNLMVEWLDVVKQNYNHPSICVWVPLNESWGVPRIVFDSTNQHLAESLYHVTKAYDKYRPTVSNDGWEQVTSDIVTLHNYTQSAEELYHFYSDLLDMLNGNYRVEYTQLRLPFANGYKYQGQPVVLSEFAGIGYQNGSDEGWGYGDKVKSSDAYVDRLASLVAAVRKV
;
A
#
# COMPACT_ATOMS: atom_id res chain seq x y z
N PHE A 1 8.76 13.60 14.07
CA PHE A 1 7.71 13.51 13.06
C PHE A 1 6.34 13.31 13.72
N TYR A 2 6.06 12.18 14.41
CA TYR A 2 4.76 11.83 14.98
C TYR A 2 4.21 12.86 15.99
N TYR A 3 5.06 13.46 16.81
CA TYR A 3 4.66 14.52 17.72
C TYR A 3 3.97 15.71 17.01
N TYR A 4 4.51 16.14 15.88
CA TYR A 4 3.88 17.20 15.08
C TYR A 4 2.62 16.73 14.35
N ALA A 5 2.59 15.48 13.92
CA ALA A 5 1.39 14.90 13.34
C ALA A 5 0.24 14.85 14.35
N ASP A 6 0.53 14.48 15.61
CA ASP A 6 -0.44 14.48 16.70
C ASP A 6 -1.02 15.89 16.95
N ILE A 7 -0.13 16.89 17.05
CA ILE A 7 -0.56 18.28 17.32
C ILE A 7 -1.38 18.85 16.17
N LEU A 8 -1.00 18.53 14.94
CA LEU A 8 -1.66 19.05 13.74
C LEU A 8 -2.92 18.26 13.34
N GLY A 9 -3.20 17.14 14.01
CA GLY A 9 -4.35 16.30 13.71
C GLY A 9 -4.21 15.55 12.37
N MET A 10 -2.98 15.22 11.96
CA MET A 10 -2.73 14.47 10.73
C MET A 10 -2.92 12.97 10.96
N MET A 11 -3.55 12.29 10.01
CA MET A 11 -3.61 10.83 10.00
C MET A 11 -2.36 10.26 9.33
N ILE A 12 -1.71 9.31 10.00
CA ILE A 12 -0.47 8.68 9.56
C ILE A 12 -0.72 7.23 9.20
N TRP A 13 -0.37 6.89 7.97
CA TRP A 13 -0.20 5.53 7.48
C TRP A 13 1.23 5.11 7.80
N CYS A 14 1.40 4.32 8.88
CA CYS A 14 2.72 4.01 9.42
C CYS A 14 3.34 2.82 8.70
N GLU A 15 4.05 3.11 7.63
CA GLU A 15 4.69 2.14 6.77
C GLU A 15 6.17 1.97 7.11
N MET A 16 6.61 0.71 7.18
CA MET A 16 8.00 0.33 7.39
C MET A 16 8.79 0.41 6.09
N PRO A 17 9.98 1.01 6.07
CA PRO A 17 10.88 0.85 4.93
C PRO A 17 11.16 -0.62 4.64
N SER A 18 10.88 -1.05 3.41
CA SER A 18 10.96 -2.45 3.04
C SER A 18 12.40 -2.88 2.71
N PRO A 19 12.82 -4.09 3.12
CA PRO A 19 14.07 -4.67 2.65
C PRO A 19 13.96 -5.06 1.17
N TYR A 20 15.10 -5.12 0.47
CA TYR A 20 15.12 -5.49 -0.95
C TYR A 20 15.26 -6.98 -1.21
N GLU A 21 15.63 -7.76 -0.19
CA GLU A 21 15.94 -9.19 -0.34
C GLU A 21 15.29 -10.00 0.78
N PHE A 22 14.99 -11.27 0.46
CA PHE A 22 14.52 -12.26 1.43
C PHE A 22 15.68 -13.16 1.83
N LYS A 23 16.13 -13.07 3.08
CA LYS A 23 17.21 -13.86 3.70
C LYS A 23 16.94 -13.97 5.21
N ASP A 24 17.65 -14.90 5.88
CA ASP A 24 17.56 -15.06 7.34
C ASP A 24 17.82 -13.73 8.07
N THR A 25 18.87 -13.01 7.69
CA THR A 25 19.19 -11.70 8.28
C THR A 25 18.11 -10.65 8.04
N THR A 26 17.40 -10.73 6.92
CA THR A 26 16.25 -9.85 6.64
C THR A 26 15.11 -10.14 7.60
N ILE A 27 14.80 -11.41 7.83
CA ILE A 27 13.75 -11.84 8.76
C ILE A 27 14.09 -11.33 10.17
N ASP A 28 15.31 -11.62 10.64
CA ASP A 28 15.76 -11.22 11.97
C ASP A 28 15.68 -9.71 12.19
N ASN A 29 16.25 -8.93 11.28
CA ASN A 29 16.27 -7.47 11.39
C ASN A 29 14.86 -6.87 11.29
N LEU A 30 14.08 -7.28 10.30
CA LEU A 30 12.73 -6.73 10.09
C LEU A 30 11.81 -7.01 11.27
N MET A 31 11.87 -8.22 11.85
CA MET A 31 11.07 -8.57 13.03
C MET A 31 11.43 -7.70 14.24
N VAL A 32 12.72 -7.48 14.49
CA VAL A 32 13.19 -6.66 15.63
C VAL A 32 12.84 -5.20 15.39
N GLU A 33 13.19 -4.64 14.24
CA GLU A 33 12.97 -3.22 13.94
C GLU A 33 11.49 -2.87 13.90
N TRP A 34 10.66 -3.72 13.29
CA TRP A 34 9.21 -3.50 13.25
C TRP A 34 8.59 -3.50 14.65
N LEU A 35 9.00 -4.43 15.51
CA LEU A 35 8.55 -4.47 16.90
C LEU A 35 8.94 -3.20 17.65
N ASP A 36 10.14 -2.69 17.43
CA ASP A 36 10.59 -1.46 18.06
C ASP A 36 9.79 -0.25 17.53
N VAL A 37 9.50 -0.19 16.23
CA VAL A 37 8.63 0.84 15.65
C VAL A 37 7.26 0.85 16.31
N VAL A 38 6.61 -0.31 16.44
CA VAL A 38 5.28 -0.40 17.07
C VAL A 38 5.34 0.01 18.54
N LYS A 39 6.30 -0.50 19.32
CA LYS A 39 6.43 -0.19 20.75
C LYS A 39 6.73 1.29 21.01
N GLN A 40 7.62 1.89 20.22
CA GLN A 40 8.00 3.28 20.40
C GLN A 40 6.86 4.24 20.03
N ASN A 41 6.07 3.88 19.04
CA ASN A 41 5.08 4.78 18.45
C ASN A 41 3.61 4.44 18.81
N TYR A 42 3.40 3.40 19.57
CA TYR A 42 2.09 2.90 19.97
C TYR A 42 1.15 4.00 20.56
N ASN A 43 1.70 4.95 21.32
CA ASN A 43 0.93 6.01 21.97
C ASN A 43 0.64 7.24 21.08
N HIS A 44 1.09 7.26 19.83
CA HIS A 44 0.80 8.36 18.92
C HIS A 44 -0.61 8.23 18.34
N PRO A 45 -1.54 9.14 18.67
CA PRO A 45 -2.92 9.08 18.17
C PRO A 45 -3.03 9.38 16.67
N SER A 46 -2.02 10.02 16.07
CA SER A 46 -1.95 10.26 14.64
C SER A 46 -1.83 8.99 13.81
N ILE A 47 -1.20 7.94 14.35
CA ILE A 47 -1.06 6.67 13.63
C ILE A 47 -2.44 6.00 13.55
N CYS A 48 -2.95 5.83 12.35
CA CYS A 48 -4.25 5.20 12.11
C CYS A 48 -4.15 3.78 11.54
N VAL A 49 -3.05 3.43 10.88
CA VAL A 49 -2.82 2.11 10.28
C VAL A 49 -1.34 1.70 10.45
N TRP A 50 -1.11 0.42 10.68
CA TRP A 50 0.22 -0.20 10.73
C TRP A 50 0.49 -0.98 9.45
N VAL A 51 1.66 -0.76 8.82
CA VAL A 51 2.00 -1.32 7.50
C VAL A 51 3.44 -1.85 7.50
N PRO A 52 3.66 -3.12 7.87
CA PRO A 52 5.00 -3.70 7.96
C PRO A 52 5.70 -3.98 6.63
N LEU A 53 4.97 -4.17 5.55
CA LEU A 53 5.51 -4.44 4.22
C LEU A 53 4.78 -3.61 3.16
N ASN A 54 5.50 -3.24 2.11
CA ASN A 54 5.00 -2.52 0.96
C ASN A 54 5.41 -3.21 -0.34
N GLU A 55 4.46 -3.36 -1.27
CA GLU A 55 4.66 -3.80 -2.66
C GLU A 55 5.48 -5.10 -2.82
N SER A 56 5.37 -6.00 -1.85
CA SER A 56 6.12 -7.27 -1.78
C SER A 56 7.64 -7.12 -1.74
N TRP A 57 8.14 -5.91 -1.48
CA TRP A 57 9.57 -5.72 -1.22
C TRP A 57 9.98 -6.51 0.02
N GLY A 58 11.08 -7.27 -0.09
CA GLY A 58 11.54 -8.18 0.95
C GLY A 58 10.84 -9.54 1.00
N VAL A 59 9.72 -9.70 0.32
CA VAL A 59 8.96 -10.95 0.18
C VAL A 59 8.61 -11.27 -1.28
N PRO A 60 9.58 -11.30 -2.19
CA PRO A 60 9.35 -11.27 -3.64
C PRO A 60 8.62 -12.49 -4.20
N ARG A 61 8.45 -13.55 -3.41
CA ARG A 61 7.76 -14.78 -3.80
C ARG A 61 6.47 -15.02 -3.00
N ILE A 62 5.94 -13.99 -2.36
CA ILE A 62 4.79 -14.08 -1.45
C ILE A 62 3.56 -14.73 -2.09
N VAL A 63 3.39 -14.61 -3.41
CA VAL A 63 2.24 -15.20 -4.13
C VAL A 63 2.18 -16.72 -3.95
N PHE A 64 3.31 -17.42 -3.98
CA PHE A 64 3.35 -18.89 -4.02
C PHE A 64 4.31 -19.55 -3.03
N ASP A 65 5.13 -18.77 -2.30
CA ASP A 65 6.10 -19.28 -1.34
C ASP A 65 5.60 -19.07 0.09
N SER A 66 5.30 -20.18 0.75
CA SER A 66 4.77 -20.14 2.12
C SER A 66 5.72 -19.51 3.13
N THR A 67 7.06 -19.55 2.91
CA THR A 67 8.01 -18.89 3.82
C THR A 67 7.89 -17.37 3.76
N ASN A 68 7.69 -16.80 2.57
CA ASN A 68 7.40 -15.38 2.41
C ASN A 68 6.04 -15.00 3.03
N GLN A 69 5.02 -15.85 2.83
CA GLN A 69 3.70 -15.67 3.44
C GLN A 69 3.77 -15.70 4.97
N HIS A 70 4.50 -16.66 5.55
CA HIS A 70 4.66 -16.77 7.00
C HIS A 70 5.37 -15.56 7.63
N LEU A 71 6.32 -14.93 6.93
CA LEU A 71 6.91 -13.68 7.41
C LEU A 71 5.87 -12.56 7.47
N ALA A 72 5.10 -12.36 6.39
CA ALA A 72 4.05 -11.33 6.36
C ALA A 72 2.96 -11.60 7.43
N GLU A 73 2.53 -12.84 7.60
CA GLU A 73 1.61 -13.27 8.65
C GLU A 73 2.17 -13.01 10.06
N SER A 74 3.45 -13.30 10.28
CA SER A 74 4.10 -13.08 11.58
C SER A 74 4.14 -11.61 11.93
N LEU A 75 4.46 -10.73 10.97
CA LEU A 75 4.45 -9.27 11.16
C LEU A 75 3.03 -8.76 11.46
N TYR A 76 2.02 -9.26 10.75
CA TYR A 76 0.62 -8.94 11.03
C TYR A 76 0.23 -9.36 12.45
N HIS A 77 0.43 -10.62 12.80
CA HIS A 77 -0.01 -11.15 14.09
C HIS A 77 0.73 -10.53 15.28
N VAL A 78 2.02 -10.25 15.15
CA VAL A 78 2.77 -9.60 16.22
C VAL A 78 2.33 -8.14 16.39
N THR A 79 1.99 -7.45 15.32
CA THR A 79 1.39 -6.10 15.41
C THR A 79 0.06 -6.15 16.15
N LYS A 80 -0.82 -7.08 15.79
CA LYS A 80 -2.12 -7.26 16.49
C LYS A 80 -1.97 -7.68 17.95
N ALA A 81 -0.88 -8.35 18.32
CA ALA A 81 -0.60 -8.70 19.71
C ALA A 81 -0.27 -7.46 20.56
N TYR A 82 0.36 -6.45 19.98
CA TYR A 82 0.65 -5.16 20.64
C TYR A 82 -0.50 -4.17 20.53
N ASP A 83 -1.09 -4.05 19.35
CA ASP A 83 -2.18 -3.11 19.06
C ASP A 83 -3.36 -3.81 18.39
N LYS A 84 -4.31 -4.26 19.18
CA LYS A 84 -5.52 -4.92 18.69
C LYS A 84 -6.55 -3.97 18.06
N TYR A 85 -6.40 -2.66 18.26
CA TYR A 85 -7.41 -1.67 17.87
C TYR A 85 -7.18 -1.10 16.49
N ARG A 86 -5.93 -0.71 16.18
CA ARG A 86 -5.60 -0.16 14.87
C ARG A 86 -5.56 -1.25 13.81
N PRO A 87 -6.08 -0.96 12.62
CA PRO A 87 -5.94 -1.88 11.50
C PRO A 87 -4.46 -2.07 11.13
N THR A 88 -4.16 -3.27 10.64
CA THR A 88 -2.86 -3.66 10.12
C THR A 88 -3.02 -4.15 8.70
N VAL A 89 -2.23 -3.61 7.78
CA VAL A 89 -2.11 -4.05 6.39
C VAL A 89 -0.83 -4.89 6.29
N SER A 90 -0.96 -6.16 5.94
CA SER A 90 0.19 -7.09 5.95
C SER A 90 1.22 -6.78 4.88
N ASN A 91 0.77 -6.35 3.71
CA ASN A 91 1.58 -5.96 2.56
C ASN A 91 0.79 -4.94 1.74
N ASP A 92 1.23 -3.69 1.68
CA ASP A 92 0.47 -2.63 1.01
C ASP A 92 0.52 -2.79 -0.52
N GLY A 93 -0.58 -2.50 -1.17
CA GLY A 93 -0.71 -2.40 -2.63
C GLY A 93 -1.19 -3.65 -3.35
N TRP A 94 -0.72 -4.85 -2.98
CA TRP A 94 -1.07 -6.12 -3.64
C TRP A 94 -0.58 -7.35 -2.88
N GLU A 95 -0.90 -8.56 -3.43
CA GLU A 95 -0.39 -9.86 -2.98
C GLU A 95 -0.52 -10.08 -1.46
N GLN A 96 -1.66 -9.64 -0.92
CA GLN A 96 -1.90 -9.64 0.53
C GLN A 96 -2.10 -11.06 1.06
N VAL A 97 -1.65 -11.26 2.28
CA VAL A 97 -2.03 -12.38 3.15
C VAL A 97 -3.15 -11.92 4.09
N THR A 98 -3.23 -12.35 5.34
CA THR A 98 -4.19 -11.81 6.31
C THR A 98 -3.99 -10.30 6.47
N SER A 99 -5.07 -9.53 6.33
CA SER A 99 -5.04 -8.07 6.42
C SER A 99 -6.38 -7.53 6.91
N ASP A 100 -6.37 -6.46 7.71
CA ASP A 100 -7.60 -5.78 8.15
C ASP A 100 -8.20 -4.89 7.06
N ILE A 101 -7.37 -4.42 6.13
CA ILE A 101 -7.74 -3.59 4.98
C ILE A 101 -7.15 -4.23 3.72
N VAL A 102 -7.90 -4.29 2.65
CA VAL A 102 -7.38 -4.62 1.31
C VAL A 102 -6.89 -3.34 0.67
N THR A 103 -5.64 -3.30 0.29
CA THR A 103 -5.02 -2.12 -0.33
C THR A 103 -4.63 -2.40 -1.77
N LEU A 104 -4.71 -1.37 -2.58
CA LEU A 104 -4.38 -1.42 -4.00
C LEU A 104 -3.50 -0.22 -4.36
N HIS A 105 -2.52 -0.44 -5.25
CA HIS A 105 -1.75 0.63 -5.87
C HIS A 105 -2.02 0.68 -7.36
N ASN A 106 -2.15 1.87 -7.90
CA ASN A 106 -2.32 2.06 -9.34
C ASN A 106 -1.82 3.44 -9.76
N TYR A 107 -0.79 3.47 -10.58
CA TYR A 107 -0.15 4.70 -11.02
C TYR A 107 -0.50 5.10 -12.45
N THR A 108 -1.61 4.58 -13.02
CA THR A 108 -2.08 5.06 -14.31
C THR A 108 -2.35 6.56 -14.28
N GLN A 109 -2.00 7.24 -15.37
CA GLN A 109 -2.15 8.69 -15.50
C GLN A 109 -3.45 9.08 -16.22
N SER A 110 -4.25 8.08 -16.64
CA SER A 110 -5.53 8.25 -17.30
C SER A 110 -6.68 8.02 -16.32
N ALA A 111 -7.53 9.03 -16.15
CA ALA A 111 -8.73 8.93 -15.33
C ALA A 111 -9.74 7.89 -15.86
N GLU A 112 -9.81 7.73 -17.19
CA GLU A 112 -10.68 6.75 -17.85
C GLU A 112 -10.19 5.33 -17.56
N GLU A 113 -8.89 5.07 -17.72
CA GLU A 113 -8.28 3.78 -17.39
C GLU A 113 -8.44 3.46 -15.91
N LEU A 114 -8.17 4.43 -15.02
CA LEU A 114 -8.30 4.24 -13.57
C LEU A 114 -9.73 3.87 -13.18
N TYR A 115 -10.73 4.53 -13.75
CA TYR A 115 -12.13 4.18 -13.55
C TYR A 115 -12.45 2.79 -14.10
N HIS A 116 -11.96 2.47 -15.31
CA HIS A 116 -12.17 1.16 -15.92
C HIS A 116 -11.54 0.02 -15.10
N PHE A 117 -10.36 0.23 -14.54
CA PHE A 117 -9.70 -0.75 -13.67
C PHE A 117 -10.56 -1.16 -12.47
N TYR A 118 -11.31 -0.25 -11.89
CA TYR A 118 -12.03 -0.48 -10.65
C TYR A 118 -13.56 -0.48 -10.79
N SER A 119 -14.11 -0.31 -11.99
CA SER A 119 -15.56 -0.32 -12.20
C SER A 119 -16.24 -1.63 -11.75
N ASP A 120 -15.51 -2.74 -11.83
CA ASP A 120 -15.94 -4.08 -11.39
C ASP A 120 -15.13 -4.60 -10.20
N LEU A 121 -14.76 -3.70 -9.27
CA LEU A 121 -13.84 -3.97 -8.16
C LEU A 121 -14.22 -5.22 -7.35
N LEU A 122 -15.48 -5.40 -6.99
CA LEU A 122 -15.93 -6.54 -6.20
C LEU A 122 -15.80 -7.87 -6.97
N ASP A 123 -16.05 -7.86 -8.27
CA ASP A 123 -15.87 -9.03 -9.12
C ASP A 123 -14.39 -9.42 -9.21
N MET A 124 -13.52 -8.44 -9.38
CA MET A 124 -12.08 -8.61 -9.32
C MET A 124 -11.63 -9.22 -7.99
N LEU A 125 -12.05 -8.67 -6.86
CA LEU A 125 -11.67 -9.15 -5.52
C LEU A 125 -12.18 -10.55 -5.23
N ASN A 126 -13.29 -10.97 -5.85
CA ASN A 126 -13.86 -12.33 -5.72
C ASN A 126 -13.23 -13.36 -6.69
N GLY A 127 -12.18 -13.00 -7.41
CA GLY A 127 -11.36 -13.95 -8.16
C GLY A 127 -11.48 -13.85 -9.69
N ASN A 128 -12.32 -12.97 -10.22
CA ASN A 128 -12.39 -12.71 -11.66
C ASN A 128 -11.32 -11.71 -12.07
N TYR A 129 -10.08 -12.02 -11.72
CA TYR A 129 -8.94 -11.15 -12.02
C TYR A 129 -8.78 -10.97 -13.53
N ARG A 130 -8.89 -9.74 -13.98
CA ARG A 130 -8.28 -9.35 -15.24
C ARG A 130 -6.86 -8.88 -14.94
N VAL A 131 -5.89 -9.42 -15.63
CA VAL A 131 -4.45 -9.10 -15.47
C VAL A 131 -4.17 -7.60 -15.58
N GLU A 132 -5.08 -6.86 -16.20
CA GLU A 132 -5.05 -5.42 -16.42
C GLU A 132 -5.28 -4.61 -15.13
N TYR A 133 -5.96 -5.18 -14.12
CA TYR A 133 -6.47 -4.42 -12.98
C TYR A 133 -5.45 -4.05 -11.89
N THR A 134 -4.32 -4.73 -11.83
CA THR A 134 -3.35 -4.57 -10.76
C THR A 134 -1.93 -4.45 -11.28
N GLN A 135 -1.73 -3.82 -12.44
CA GLN A 135 -0.39 -3.74 -13.06
C GLN A 135 0.34 -5.10 -13.11
N LEU A 136 -0.38 -6.17 -13.43
CA LEU A 136 0.07 -7.56 -13.45
C LEU A 136 0.28 -8.19 -12.05
N ARG A 137 -0.21 -7.57 -10.98
CA ARG A 137 -0.15 -8.09 -9.62
C ARG A 137 -1.49 -8.67 -9.18
N LEU A 138 -1.48 -9.68 -8.36
CA LEU A 138 -2.70 -10.23 -7.75
C LEU A 138 -3.05 -9.46 -6.48
N PRO A 139 -4.33 -9.25 -6.15
CA PRO A 139 -4.71 -8.62 -4.87
C PRO A 139 -4.30 -9.45 -3.66
N PHE A 140 -4.29 -10.79 -3.81
CA PHE A 140 -3.99 -11.74 -2.74
C PHE A 140 -2.95 -12.75 -3.16
N ALA A 141 -2.14 -13.19 -2.21
CA ALA A 141 -1.27 -14.36 -2.34
C ALA A 141 -2.11 -15.65 -2.44
N ASN A 142 -1.55 -16.71 -3.00
CA ASN A 142 -2.22 -18.01 -3.10
C ASN A 142 -2.64 -18.53 -1.72
N GLY A 143 -3.89 -18.97 -1.62
CA GLY A 143 -4.48 -19.43 -0.36
C GLY A 143 -5.25 -18.34 0.41
N TYR A 144 -5.13 -17.08 0.01
CA TYR A 144 -5.84 -15.94 0.59
C TYR A 144 -6.89 -15.40 -0.37
N LYS A 145 -7.92 -14.77 0.18
CA LYS A 145 -9.04 -14.23 -0.60
C LYS A 145 -9.72 -13.08 0.12
N TYR A 146 -10.49 -12.32 -0.63
CA TYR A 146 -11.35 -11.29 -0.08
C TYR A 146 -12.37 -11.87 0.92
N GLN A 147 -12.53 -11.22 2.07
CA GLN A 147 -13.43 -11.62 3.14
C GLN A 147 -14.35 -10.46 3.60
N GLY A 148 -14.51 -9.45 2.76
CA GLY A 148 -15.33 -8.28 3.07
C GLY A 148 -14.62 -7.15 3.80
N GLN A 149 -13.29 -7.15 3.82
CA GLN A 149 -12.51 -6.05 4.39
C GLN A 149 -12.79 -4.73 3.65
N PRO A 150 -12.65 -3.57 4.31
CA PRO A 150 -12.59 -2.29 3.61
C PRO A 150 -11.51 -2.31 2.53
N VAL A 151 -11.78 -1.65 1.40
CA VAL A 151 -10.82 -1.54 0.29
C VAL A 151 -10.34 -0.10 0.18
N VAL A 152 -9.03 0.08 0.08
CA VAL A 152 -8.39 1.40 -0.02
C VAL A 152 -7.42 1.39 -1.20
N LEU A 153 -7.56 2.35 -2.10
CA LEU A 153 -6.51 2.69 -3.06
C LEU A 153 -5.49 3.56 -2.32
N SER A 154 -4.52 2.89 -1.69
CA SER A 154 -3.57 3.53 -0.76
C SER A 154 -2.53 4.37 -1.47
N GLU A 155 -2.13 3.97 -2.68
CA GLU A 155 -1.25 4.76 -3.52
C GLU A 155 -1.79 4.85 -4.95
N PHE A 156 -1.84 6.08 -5.49
CA PHE A 156 -2.24 6.32 -6.87
C PHE A 156 -1.68 7.64 -7.41
N ALA A 157 -1.87 7.90 -8.68
CA ALA A 157 -1.36 9.07 -9.38
C ALA A 157 0.16 9.08 -9.54
N GLY A 158 0.94 9.47 -8.52
CA GLY A 158 2.40 9.56 -8.60
C GLY A 158 2.89 10.43 -9.76
N ILE A 159 2.24 11.59 -9.99
CA ILE A 159 2.44 12.45 -11.15
C ILE A 159 3.83 13.07 -11.12
N GLY A 160 4.65 12.82 -12.16
CA GLY A 160 5.93 13.48 -12.33
C GLY A 160 5.76 14.96 -12.68
N TYR A 161 6.48 15.86 -11.97
CA TYR A 161 6.50 17.29 -12.24
C TYR A 161 7.90 17.70 -12.69
N GLN A 162 7.99 18.42 -13.81
CA GLN A 162 9.25 18.94 -14.34
C GLN A 162 9.24 20.47 -14.26
N ASN A 163 10.07 21.03 -13.39
CA ASN A 163 10.29 22.45 -13.28
C ASN A 163 11.68 22.84 -13.83
N GLY A 164 11.70 23.40 -15.05
CA GLY A 164 12.94 23.76 -15.70
C GLY A 164 13.82 22.56 -16.06
N SER A 165 15.07 22.55 -15.58
CA SER A 165 16.04 21.45 -15.78
C SER A 165 15.93 20.35 -14.73
N ASP A 166 15.06 20.48 -13.76
CA ASP A 166 14.92 19.52 -12.69
C ASP A 166 14.18 18.26 -13.17
N GLU A 167 14.81 17.11 -13.03
CA GLU A 167 14.28 15.83 -13.42
C GLU A 167 13.42 15.22 -12.28
N GLY A 168 12.31 15.89 -11.94
CA GLY A 168 11.38 15.37 -10.95
C GLY A 168 10.98 13.92 -11.25
N TRP A 169 10.93 13.08 -10.22
CA TRP A 169 10.50 11.68 -10.34
C TRP A 169 8.96 11.58 -10.42
N GLY A 170 8.47 10.56 -11.10
CA GLY A 170 7.04 10.25 -11.20
C GLY A 170 6.71 9.27 -12.31
N TYR A 171 5.47 8.82 -12.34
CA TYR A 171 4.96 7.89 -13.33
C TYR A 171 4.41 8.63 -14.57
N GLY A 172 4.53 7.99 -15.75
CA GLY A 172 4.03 8.51 -17.01
C GLY A 172 4.72 9.80 -17.47
N ASP A 173 4.06 10.53 -18.37
CA ASP A 173 4.58 11.79 -18.89
C ASP A 173 4.56 12.89 -17.83
N LYS A 174 5.72 13.54 -17.63
CA LYS A 174 5.86 14.63 -16.68
C LYS A 174 5.06 15.85 -17.09
N VAL A 175 4.33 16.43 -16.15
CA VAL A 175 3.68 17.73 -16.35
C VAL A 175 4.66 18.87 -16.15
N LYS A 176 4.45 19.98 -16.87
CA LYS A 176 5.38 21.12 -16.89
C LYS A 176 4.82 22.40 -16.27
N SER A 177 3.59 22.35 -15.75
CA SER A 177 2.95 23.47 -15.06
C SER A 177 2.15 22.99 -13.87
N SER A 178 1.98 23.87 -12.89
CA SER A 178 1.13 23.61 -11.72
C SER A 178 -0.33 23.35 -12.10
N ASP A 179 -0.84 24.07 -13.08
CA ASP A 179 -2.23 23.91 -13.54
C ASP A 179 -2.41 22.50 -14.16
N ALA A 180 -1.51 22.06 -15.03
CA ALA A 180 -1.54 20.72 -15.60
C ALA A 180 -1.41 19.62 -14.53
N TYR A 181 -0.65 19.87 -13.45
CA TYR A 181 -0.54 18.95 -12.32
C TYR A 181 -1.90 18.84 -11.60
N VAL A 182 -2.47 19.99 -11.26
CA VAL A 182 -3.77 20.07 -10.55
C VAL A 182 -4.88 19.44 -11.38
N ASP A 183 -4.97 19.75 -12.67
CA ASP A 183 -5.97 19.19 -13.57
C ASP A 183 -5.90 17.66 -13.67
N ARG A 184 -4.68 17.11 -13.83
CA ARG A 184 -4.48 15.67 -13.86
C ARG A 184 -4.85 15.03 -12.53
N LEU A 185 -4.37 15.55 -11.41
CA LEU A 185 -4.70 15.03 -10.09
C LEU A 185 -6.21 15.08 -9.82
N ALA A 186 -6.86 16.20 -10.14
CA ALA A 186 -8.30 16.36 -9.98
C ALA A 186 -9.10 15.34 -10.80
N SER A 187 -8.67 15.07 -12.05
CA SER A 187 -9.32 14.08 -12.91
C SER A 187 -9.20 12.66 -12.35
N LEU A 188 -8.01 12.27 -11.84
CA LEU A 188 -7.79 10.97 -11.22
C LEU A 188 -8.61 10.81 -9.93
N VAL A 189 -8.62 11.83 -9.06
CA VAL A 189 -9.46 11.83 -7.84
C VAL A 189 -10.94 11.71 -8.20
N ALA A 190 -11.40 12.42 -9.24
CA ALA A 190 -12.79 12.33 -9.70
C ALA A 190 -13.14 10.93 -10.24
N ALA A 191 -12.19 10.23 -10.87
CA ALA A 191 -12.38 8.85 -11.33
C ALA A 191 -12.54 7.88 -10.14
N VAL A 192 -11.65 7.95 -9.15
CA VAL A 192 -11.72 7.11 -7.94
C VAL A 192 -13.02 7.32 -7.18
N ARG A 193 -13.54 8.55 -7.12
CA ARG A 193 -14.81 8.85 -6.43
C ARG A 193 -16.07 8.30 -7.10
N LYS A 194 -15.96 7.79 -8.32
CA LYS A 194 -17.08 7.20 -9.07
C LYS A 194 -17.18 5.68 -8.90
N VAL A 195 -16.14 5.06 -8.38
CA VAL A 195 -16.10 3.64 -8.03
C VAL A 195 -16.70 3.43 -6.64
#